data_3d99e68976cdf05c890e775da4f6d68b
#
_entry.id   3d99e68976cdf05c890e775da4f6d68b
#
_cell.length_a   1.000
_cell.length_b   1.000
_cell.length_c   1.000
_cell.angle_alpha   90.00
_cell.angle_beta   90.00
_cell.angle_gamma   90.00
#
_symmetry.space_group_name_H-M   'P 1'
#
loop_
_entity.id
_entity.type
_entity.pdbx_description
1 polymer ?
#
loop_
_entity_poly.entity_id
_entity_poly.type
_entity_poly.pdbx_seq_one_letter_code
_entity_poly.pdbx_strand_id
1 'polypeptide(L)'
;MLTREGLTGPGRFDVQNGHLTEWREGDGASHKGILIPCFTNAHSHLEYYTLMGKTVLGDMGDFLTSIVALKAKQSPEEVLESCRLAAKKNFEGGVARIWEHSDRPGSREAMAEFGLTGQVQREVIDFFTSAFVASSREVAEADLAPGFCWGPHAPYSIHRETLAWFSETDWPLSIHCAESLAEVELLTTGHSSWDSWRLGPEKAALPTSNQTPVELLESLRFLKPGRQLVHCCAVSDSDIEIMGKSGVSAAHCPRSNKNLDCPIAPVRRMREAGVKVGIGLDSSASAGEIDFFAEMREAMTSSRWLGEPLSVEDIWQMACYEGADAMGVRAEDGPWILIEGVESLEEALLATPEQVRRL
;
A
#
# COMPACT_ATOMS: atom_id res chain seq x y z
N MET A 1 13.42 21.61 7.09
CA MET A 1 12.95 20.30 7.59
C MET A 1 11.44 20.19 7.39
N LEU A 2 10.97 19.11 6.85
CA LEU A 2 9.52 18.84 6.75
C LEU A 2 8.98 18.38 8.11
N THR A 3 7.88 18.99 8.54
CA THR A 3 7.10 18.61 9.74
C THR A 3 5.64 18.34 9.36
N ARG A 4 4.82 17.95 10.32
CA ARG A 4 3.38 17.80 10.11
C ARG A 4 2.66 19.11 9.77
N GLU A 5 3.22 20.22 10.21
CA GLU A 5 2.70 21.59 9.97
C GLU A 5 3.25 22.22 8.69
N GLY A 6 4.17 21.54 8.00
CA GLY A 6 4.80 22.03 6.78
C GLY A 6 6.32 22.16 6.86
N LEU A 7 6.90 22.87 5.90
CA LEU A 7 8.34 23.07 5.81
C LEU A 7 8.80 24.16 6.79
N THR A 8 9.71 23.81 7.71
CA THR A 8 10.36 24.78 8.60
C THR A 8 11.53 25.47 7.90
N GLY A 9 11.97 26.63 8.43
CA GLY A 9 13.13 27.37 7.95
C GLY A 9 14.45 26.60 8.03
N PRO A 10 15.55 27.20 7.51
CA PRO A 10 16.86 26.57 7.55
C PRO A 10 17.33 26.36 9.00
N GLY A 11 18.07 25.27 9.23
CA GLY A 11 18.57 24.95 10.56
C GLY A 11 19.64 23.87 10.54
N ARG A 12 20.17 23.59 11.72
CA ARG A 12 21.17 22.55 11.97
C ARG A 12 20.62 21.48 12.89
N PHE A 13 21.04 20.28 12.69
CA PHE A 13 20.76 19.16 13.57
C PHE A 13 21.95 18.21 13.57
N ASP A 14 22.10 17.50 14.68
CA ASP A 14 23.03 16.40 14.80
C ASP A 14 22.27 15.08 14.62
N VAL A 15 22.90 14.14 13.93
CA VAL A 15 22.35 12.79 13.73
C VAL A 15 23.14 11.81 14.58
N GLN A 16 22.46 11.08 15.45
CA GLN A 16 23.05 9.99 16.23
C GLN A 16 22.25 8.70 16.00
N ASN A 17 22.90 7.67 15.46
CA ASN A 17 22.28 6.40 15.15
C ASN A 17 21.02 6.50 14.26
N GLY A 18 21.04 7.42 13.29
CA GLY A 18 19.90 7.63 12.37
C GLY A 18 18.75 8.47 12.93
N HIS A 19 18.87 8.97 14.16
CA HIS A 19 17.87 9.82 14.80
C HIS A 19 18.36 11.26 14.91
N LEU A 20 17.43 12.21 14.71
CA LEU A 20 17.71 13.61 14.95
C LEU A 20 17.78 13.84 16.46
N THR A 21 18.88 14.46 16.93
CA THR A 21 19.06 14.72 18.35
C THR A 21 18.62 16.12 18.76
N GLU A 22 18.84 17.11 17.91
CA GLU A 22 18.44 18.49 18.19
C GLU A 22 18.33 19.29 16.89
N TRP A 23 17.24 20.04 16.73
CA TRP A 23 17.09 21.04 15.66
C TRP A 23 17.40 22.42 16.22
N ARG A 24 18.25 23.17 15.52
CA ARG A 24 18.55 24.56 15.83
C ARG A 24 18.42 25.41 14.58
N GLU A 25 17.68 26.48 14.66
CA GLU A 25 17.61 27.46 13.59
C GLU A 25 18.97 28.11 13.34
N GLY A 26 19.37 28.29 12.07
CA GLY A 26 20.64 28.98 11.76
C GLY A 26 21.23 28.64 10.40
N ASP A 27 22.16 29.49 9.95
CA ASP A 27 22.87 29.39 8.68
C ASP A 27 24.16 28.55 8.78
N GLY A 28 24.69 28.10 7.64
CA GLY A 28 25.99 27.44 7.52
C GLY A 28 25.93 25.90 7.55
N ALA A 29 24.93 25.35 6.93
CA ALA A 29 24.81 23.89 6.73
C ALA A 29 25.92 23.34 5.83
N SER A 30 26.45 22.16 6.17
CA SER A 30 27.41 21.43 5.34
C SER A 30 26.75 20.76 4.11
N HIS A 31 25.43 20.57 4.13
CA HIS A 31 24.63 20.01 3.07
C HIS A 31 23.44 20.91 2.77
N LYS A 32 23.11 21.05 1.48
CA LYS A 32 21.91 21.77 1.04
C LYS A 32 20.86 20.75 0.61
N GLY A 33 19.65 20.92 1.09
CA GLY A 33 18.52 20.06 0.75
C GLY A 33 17.40 20.13 1.77
N ILE A 34 16.41 19.27 1.59
CA ILE A 34 15.27 19.17 2.50
C ILE A 34 15.36 17.89 3.31
N LEU A 35 15.33 18.06 4.62
CA LEU A 35 15.26 16.95 5.57
C LEU A 35 13.81 16.51 5.76
N ILE A 36 13.57 15.22 5.60
CA ILE A 36 12.25 14.61 5.78
C ILE A 36 12.37 13.32 6.60
N PRO A 37 11.30 12.91 7.32
CA PRO A 37 11.21 11.52 7.78
C PRO A 37 11.28 10.58 6.58
N CYS A 38 11.88 9.40 6.74
CA CYS A 38 11.87 8.39 5.69
C CYS A 38 10.45 8.08 5.22
N PHE A 39 10.29 7.75 3.96
CA PHE A 39 9.03 7.35 3.36
C PHE A 39 8.45 6.09 4.04
N THR A 40 7.13 6.03 4.05
CA THR A 40 6.38 4.84 4.41
C THR A 40 5.64 4.32 3.19
N ASN A 41 6.07 3.16 2.70
CA ASN A 41 5.38 2.45 1.62
C ASN A 41 4.14 1.75 2.19
N ALA A 42 2.96 2.35 1.98
CA ALA A 42 1.72 1.90 2.60
C ALA A 42 1.17 0.60 2.02
N HIS A 43 1.68 0.13 0.87
CA HIS A 43 1.28 -1.14 0.26
C HIS A 43 2.33 -1.62 -0.73
N SER A 44 2.73 -2.89 -0.64
CA SER A 44 3.77 -3.48 -1.47
C SER A 44 3.58 -4.99 -1.65
N HIS A 45 4.11 -5.52 -2.77
CA HIS A 45 4.31 -6.94 -3.05
C HIS A 45 5.76 -7.16 -3.49
N LEU A 46 6.68 -7.28 -2.56
CA LEU A 46 8.12 -7.42 -2.84
C LEU A 46 8.45 -8.65 -3.69
N GLU A 47 7.67 -9.71 -3.53
CA GLU A 47 7.84 -10.99 -4.22
C GLU A 47 7.65 -10.93 -5.74
N TYR A 48 7.10 -9.83 -6.28
CA TYR A 48 6.83 -9.66 -7.71
C TYR A 48 7.83 -8.76 -8.45
N TYR A 49 8.90 -8.30 -7.80
CA TYR A 49 9.90 -7.42 -8.42
C TYR A 49 10.51 -8.01 -9.70
N THR A 50 10.89 -9.29 -9.69
CA THR A 50 11.47 -9.97 -10.85
C THR A 50 10.45 -10.30 -11.94
N LEU A 51 9.16 -10.05 -11.71
CA LEU A 51 8.09 -10.19 -12.70
C LEU A 51 7.80 -8.90 -13.46
N MET A 52 8.47 -7.81 -13.13
CA MET A 52 8.36 -6.53 -13.85
C MET A 52 8.57 -6.71 -15.36
N GLY A 53 7.64 -6.13 -16.14
CA GLY A 53 7.67 -6.22 -17.60
C GLY A 53 7.31 -7.59 -18.19
N LYS A 54 6.86 -8.55 -17.38
CA LYS A 54 6.44 -9.90 -17.84
C LYS A 54 4.93 -10.11 -17.76
N THR A 55 4.21 -9.25 -17.05
CA THR A 55 2.75 -9.29 -16.89
C THR A 55 2.04 -8.57 -18.03
N VAL A 56 0.78 -8.86 -18.23
CA VAL A 56 -0.10 -8.11 -19.14
C VAL A 56 -0.66 -6.92 -18.37
N LEU A 57 -0.55 -5.72 -18.95
CA LEU A 57 -1.07 -4.47 -18.40
C LEU A 57 -2.24 -3.97 -19.24
N GLY A 58 -2.95 -2.94 -18.76
CA GLY A 58 -4.08 -2.30 -19.45
C GLY A 58 -5.45 -2.84 -19.07
N ASP A 59 -5.53 -3.98 -18.39
CA ASP A 59 -6.76 -4.54 -17.82
C ASP A 59 -6.43 -5.37 -16.57
N MET A 60 -7.21 -5.17 -15.52
CA MET A 60 -7.00 -5.86 -14.23
C MET A 60 -7.19 -7.38 -14.33
N GLY A 61 -8.17 -7.87 -15.10
CA GLY A 61 -8.42 -9.31 -15.28
C GLY A 61 -7.30 -10.00 -16.05
N ASP A 62 -6.77 -9.37 -17.10
CA ASP A 62 -5.63 -9.86 -17.86
C ASP A 62 -4.36 -9.86 -17.00
N PHE A 63 -4.16 -8.81 -16.19
CA PHE A 63 -3.07 -8.77 -15.21
C PHE A 63 -3.16 -9.93 -14.22
N LEU A 64 -4.31 -10.13 -13.57
CA LEU A 64 -4.53 -11.22 -12.61
C LEU A 64 -4.27 -12.60 -13.23
N THR A 65 -4.73 -12.82 -14.46
CA THR A 65 -4.46 -14.06 -15.20
C THR A 65 -2.96 -14.27 -15.44
N SER A 66 -2.27 -13.22 -15.88
CA SER A 66 -0.85 -13.31 -16.20
C SER A 66 0.02 -13.47 -14.97
N ILE A 67 -0.26 -12.74 -13.87
CA ILE A 67 0.52 -12.82 -12.64
C ILE A 67 0.39 -14.18 -11.96
N VAL A 68 -0.80 -14.77 -11.92
CA VAL A 68 -1.02 -16.11 -11.37
C VAL A 68 -0.21 -17.15 -12.16
N ALA A 69 -0.21 -17.08 -13.49
CA ALA A 69 0.55 -17.99 -14.34
C ALA A 69 2.08 -17.85 -14.17
N LEU A 70 2.56 -16.63 -13.91
CA LEU A 70 3.97 -16.36 -13.67
C LEU A 70 4.40 -16.82 -12.26
N LYS A 71 3.61 -16.50 -11.24
CA LYS A 71 3.83 -16.96 -9.86
C LYS A 71 4.00 -18.47 -9.75
N ALA A 72 3.16 -19.22 -10.46
CA ALA A 72 3.19 -20.68 -10.45
C ALA A 72 4.52 -21.29 -10.95
N LYS A 73 5.33 -20.51 -11.65
CA LYS A 73 6.62 -20.95 -12.23
C LYS A 73 7.83 -20.53 -11.40
N GLN A 74 7.66 -19.60 -10.45
CA GLN A 74 8.78 -19.12 -9.62
C GLN A 74 9.16 -20.16 -8.56
N SER A 75 10.45 -20.44 -8.44
CA SER A 75 10.97 -21.21 -7.31
C SER A 75 10.99 -20.38 -6.02
N PRO A 76 11.08 -21.02 -4.83
CA PRO A 76 11.23 -20.30 -3.57
C PRO A 76 12.47 -19.38 -3.54
N GLU A 77 13.55 -19.78 -4.18
CA GLU A 77 14.79 -19.01 -4.30
C GLU A 77 14.59 -17.75 -5.15
N GLU A 78 13.87 -17.86 -6.27
CA GLU A 78 13.52 -16.72 -7.13
C GLU A 78 12.59 -15.74 -6.40
N VAL A 79 11.68 -16.23 -5.58
CA VAL A 79 10.82 -15.40 -4.73
C VAL A 79 11.66 -14.62 -3.71
N LEU A 80 12.55 -15.29 -2.98
CA LEU A 80 13.41 -14.64 -1.99
C LEU A 80 14.32 -13.58 -2.65
N GLU A 81 14.90 -13.89 -3.81
CA GLU A 81 15.72 -12.93 -4.57
C GLU A 81 14.89 -11.72 -5.01
N SER A 82 13.65 -11.94 -5.47
CA SER A 82 12.72 -10.86 -5.81
C SER A 82 12.47 -9.94 -4.61
N CYS A 83 12.17 -10.54 -3.45
CA CYS A 83 11.96 -9.78 -2.21
C CYS A 83 13.22 -8.98 -1.81
N ARG A 84 14.42 -9.55 -1.91
CA ARG A 84 15.68 -8.87 -1.60
C ARG A 84 15.94 -7.68 -2.52
N LEU A 85 15.78 -7.87 -3.82
CA LEU A 85 15.96 -6.79 -4.79
C LEU A 85 14.97 -5.64 -4.53
N ALA A 86 13.69 -5.96 -4.29
CA ALA A 86 12.68 -4.97 -3.99
C ALA A 86 12.93 -4.26 -2.65
N ALA A 87 13.29 -4.99 -1.60
CA ALA A 87 13.62 -4.41 -0.29
C ALA A 87 14.83 -3.47 -0.39
N LYS A 88 15.88 -3.88 -1.13
CA LYS A 88 17.05 -3.04 -1.41
C LYS A 88 16.65 -1.73 -2.10
N LYS A 89 15.83 -1.80 -3.15
CA LYS A 89 15.36 -0.63 -3.89
C LYS A 89 14.53 0.32 -3.03
N ASN A 90 13.63 -0.21 -2.21
CA ASN A 90 12.88 0.58 -1.23
C ASN A 90 13.84 1.29 -0.26
N PHE A 91 14.80 0.57 0.30
CA PHE A 91 15.79 1.14 1.22
C PHE A 91 16.61 2.25 0.54
N GLU A 92 17.16 2.00 -0.65
CA GLU A 92 17.95 2.99 -1.41
C GLU A 92 17.12 4.22 -1.79
N GLY A 93 15.82 4.05 -2.09
CA GLY A 93 14.88 5.12 -2.39
C GLY A 93 14.35 5.89 -1.17
N GLY A 94 14.87 5.62 0.04
CA GLY A 94 14.51 6.37 1.25
C GLY A 94 13.31 5.84 2.03
N VAL A 95 12.80 4.66 1.69
CA VAL A 95 11.74 3.99 2.45
C VAL A 95 12.31 3.36 3.71
N ALA A 96 11.65 3.53 4.86
CA ALA A 96 12.01 2.86 6.12
C ALA A 96 10.95 1.88 6.61
N ARG A 97 9.70 2.05 6.17
CA ARG A 97 8.57 1.25 6.61
C ARG A 97 7.77 0.77 5.42
N ILE A 98 7.33 -0.49 5.48
CA ILE A 98 6.53 -1.11 4.41
C ILE A 98 5.35 -1.85 5.05
N TRP A 99 4.15 -1.66 4.49
CA TRP A 99 3.05 -2.60 4.67
C TRP A 99 3.08 -3.58 3.50
N GLU A 100 3.68 -4.71 3.76
CA GLU A 100 3.94 -5.74 2.75
C GLU A 100 2.83 -6.78 2.72
N HIS A 101 2.37 -7.09 1.55
CA HIS A 101 1.43 -8.16 1.27
C HIS A 101 2.14 -9.27 0.50
N SER A 102 2.04 -10.51 0.97
CA SER A 102 2.71 -11.63 0.34
C SER A 102 1.98 -12.94 0.58
N ASP A 103 1.74 -13.70 -0.45
CA ASP A 103 1.19 -15.04 -0.32
C ASP A 103 2.27 -16.13 -0.13
N ARG A 104 3.57 -15.74 -0.19
CA ARG A 104 4.74 -16.64 -0.09
C ARG A 104 5.80 -16.13 0.89
N PRO A 105 6.63 -17.02 1.47
CA PRO A 105 7.74 -16.62 2.34
C PRO A 105 8.83 -15.82 1.59
N GLY A 106 9.57 -14.97 2.32
CA GLY A 106 10.74 -14.24 1.82
C GLY A 106 10.76 -12.76 2.17
N SER A 107 9.59 -12.10 2.20
CA SER A 107 9.50 -10.66 2.42
C SER A 107 10.02 -10.23 3.78
N ARG A 108 9.71 -10.99 4.85
CA ARG A 108 10.14 -10.68 6.22
C ARG A 108 11.66 -10.71 6.35
N GLU A 109 12.29 -11.75 5.81
CA GLU A 109 13.73 -11.93 5.77
C GLU A 109 14.42 -10.82 4.98
N ALA A 110 13.88 -10.51 3.80
CA ALA A 110 14.40 -9.45 2.94
C ALA A 110 14.29 -8.06 3.58
N MET A 111 13.15 -7.74 4.21
CA MET A 111 12.99 -6.48 4.93
C MET A 111 14.00 -6.37 6.09
N ALA A 112 14.18 -7.42 6.88
CA ALA A 112 15.12 -7.45 7.99
C ALA A 112 16.57 -7.26 7.53
N GLU A 113 16.97 -7.84 6.40
CA GLU A 113 18.32 -7.72 5.82
C GLU A 113 18.70 -6.26 5.54
N PHE A 114 17.75 -5.42 5.14
CA PHE A 114 17.96 -3.99 4.86
C PHE A 114 17.53 -3.07 6.01
N GLY A 115 17.13 -3.62 7.16
CA GLY A 115 16.68 -2.80 8.30
C GLY A 115 15.35 -2.08 8.05
N LEU A 116 14.53 -2.56 7.10
CA LEU A 116 13.17 -2.09 6.88
C LEU A 116 12.25 -2.64 7.97
N THR A 117 11.33 -1.82 8.41
CA THR A 117 10.33 -2.17 9.43
C THR A 117 8.91 -2.11 8.86
N GLY A 118 7.91 -2.38 9.67
CA GLY A 118 6.49 -2.27 9.29
C GLY A 118 5.74 -3.58 9.50
N GLN A 119 4.77 -3.84 8.64
CA GLN A 119 3.87 -4.99 8.73
C GLN A 119 4.04 -5.89 7.52
N VAL A 120 4.29 -7.18 7.74
CA VAL A 120 4.18 -8.22 6.69
C VAL A 120 2.88 -8.97 6.91
N GLN A 121 2.01 -8.93 5.93
CA GLN A 121 0.75 -9.65 5.93
C GLN A 121 0.83 -10.84 4.98
N ARG A 122 0.68 -12.06 5.52
CA ARG A 122 0.51 -13.27 4.72
C ARG A 122 -0.92 -13.31 4.19
N GLU A 123 -1.08 -13.21 2.88
CA GLU A 123 -2.40 -13.16 2.26
C GLU A 123 -3.10 -14.52 2.24
N VAL A 124 -4.38 -14.49 2.58
CA VAL A 124 -5.30 -15.61 2.45
C VAL A 124 -6.19 -15.40 1.23
N ILE A 125 -6.08 -16.34 0.27
CA ILE A 125 -6.90 -16.45 -0.94
C ILE A 125 -7.53 -17.83 -0.90
N ASP A 126 -8.76 -17.92 -0.40
CA ASP A 126 -9.41 -19.22 -0.17
C ASP A 126 -10.72 -19.42 -0.95
N PHE A 127 -11.09 -18.44 -1.78
CA PHE A 127 -12.36 -18.51 -2.53
C PHE A 127 -12.44 -19.72 -3.47
N PHE A 128 -11.32 -20.10 -4.11
CA PHE A 128 -11.22 -21.21 -5.07
C PHE A 128 -10.76 -22.54 -4.44
N THR A 129 -10.55 -22.56 -3.13
CA THR A 129 -10.08 -23.71 -2.36
C THR A 129 -11.11 -24.08 -1.29
N SER A 130 -10.77 -24.93 -0.35
CA SER A 130 -11.57 -25.13 0.85
C SER A 130 -11.44 -23.91 1.76
N ALA A 131 -12.56 -23.49 2.36
CA ALA A 131 -12.58 -22.41 3.33
C ALA A 131 -11.46 -22.53 4.38
N PHE A 132 -10.98 -21.39 4.86
CA PHE A 132 -9.97 -21.27 5.91
C PHE A 132 -10.50 -21.89 7.22
N VAL A 133 -10.29 -23.20 7.36
CA VAL A 133 -10.86 -24.02 8.44
C VAL A 133 -10.20 -23.75 9.79
N ALA A 134 -10.76 -24.29 10.86
CA ALA A 134 -10.29 -24.09 12.23
C ALA A 134 -8.77 -24.35 12.41
N SER A 135 -8.23 -25.42 11.78
CA SER A 135 -6.80 -25.71 11.83
C SER A 135 -5.92 -24.63 11.17
N SER A 136 -6.39 -23.99 10.10
CA SER A 136 -5.68 -22.88 9.46
C SER A 136 -5.73 -21.62 10.32
N ARG A 137 -6.85 -21.40 11.04
CA ARG A 137 -6.98 -20.29 12.02
C ARG A 137 -5.99 -20.47 13.16
N GLU A 138 -5.88 -21.69 13.72
CA GLU A 138 -4.89 -22.00 14.75
C GLU A 138 -3.45 -21.74 14.29
N VAL A 139 -3.12 -22.05 13.05
CA VAL A 139 -1.80 -21.74 12.46
C VAL A 139 -1.61 -20.23 12.36
N ALA A 140 -2.60 -19.49 11.84
CA ALA A 140 -2.50 -18.03 11.72
C ALA A 140 -2.36 -17.33 13.07
N GLU A 141 -3.03 -17.82 14.11
CA GLU A 141 -2.89 -17.33 15.49
C GLU A 141 -1.51 -17.66 16.08
N ALA A 142 -0.99 -18.87 15.81
CA ALA A 142 0.33 -19.28 16.29
C ALA A 142 1.47 -18.53 15.60
N ASP A 143 1.29 -18.14 14.33
CA ASP A 143 2.27 -17.38 13.55
C ASP A 143 2.27 -15.87 13.88
N LEU A 144 1.27 -15.37 14.62
CA LEU A 144 1.17 -13.96 14.97
C LEU A 144 2.41 -13.49 15.72
N ALA A 145 3.04 -12.45 15.21
CA ALA A 145 4.23 -11.87 15.79
C ALA A 145 4.28 -10.35 15.55
N PRO A 146 5.07 -9.60 16.30
CA PRO A 146 5.28 -8.19 16.01
C PRO A 146 5.73 -7.99 14.53
N GLY A 147 4.98 -7.18 13.79
CA GLY A 147 5.23 -6.92 12.37
C GLY A 147 4.87 -8.08 11.41
N PHE A 148 4.14 -9.09 11.88
CA PHE A 148 3.67 -10.19 11.03
C PHE A 148 2.29 -10.70 11.45
N CYS A 149 1.39 -10.85 10.47
CA CYS A 149 0.11 -11.52 10.63
C CYS A 149 -0.35 -12.20 9.33
N TRP A 150 -1.35 -13.04 9.44
CA TRP A 150 -2.14 -13.46 8.28
C TRP A 150 -3.28 -12.47 8.08
N GLY A 151 -3.74 -12.30 6.82
CA GLY A 151 -4.83 -11.38 6.53
C GLY A 151 -5.52 -11.66 5.20
N PRO A 152 -6.71 -11.07 4.97
CA PRO A 152 -7.47 -11.27 3.75
C PRO A 152 -6.82 -10.55 2.57
N HIS A 153 -6.86 -11.17 1.37
CA HIS A 153 -6.38 -10.54 0.14
C HIS A 153 -7.37 -9.49 -0.39
N ALA A 154 -8.58 -9.91 -0.77
CA ALA A 154 -9.61 -9.03 -1.34
C ALA A 154 -11.01 -9.63 -1.12
N PRO A 155 -12.09 -8.79 -1.07
CA PRO A 155 -13.45 -9.28 -0.88
C PRO A 155 -13.91 -10.30 -1.95
N TYR A 156 -13.38 -10.20 -3.18
CA TYR A 156 -13.71 -11.09 -4.28
C TYR A 156 -12.93 -12.41 -4.30
N SER A 157 -11.90 -12.56 -3.47
CA SER A 157 -10.98 -13.71 -3.48
C SER A 157 -10.98 -14.52 -2.19
N ILE A 158 -11.85 -14.16 -1.24
CA ILE A 158 -11.91 -14.77 0.08
C ILE A 158 -13.34 -15.22 0.42
N HIS A 159 -13.47 -16.35 1.13
CA HIS A 159 -14.76 -16.78 1.65
C HIS A 159 -15.30 -15.80 2.71
N ARG A 160 -16.62 -15.58 2.67
CA ARG A 160 -17.28 -14.67 3.62
C ARG A 160 -17.07 -15.07 5.08
N GLU A 161 -17.05 -16.37 5.37
CA GLU A 161 -16.79 -16.89 6.74
C GLU A 161 -15.37 -16.61 7.20
N THR A 162 -14.39 -16.70 6.28
CA THR A 162 -12.98 -16.36 6.56
C THR A 162 -12.83 -14.88 6.81
N LEU A 163 -13.47 -14.06 5.98
CA LEU A 163 -13.46 -12.60 6.15
C LEU A 163 -14.14 -12.18 7.47
N ALA A 164 -15.26 -12.81 7.82
CA ALA A 164 -15.94 -12.58 9.10
C ALA A 164 -15.05 -12.94 10.29
N TRP A 165 -14.30 -14.05 10.23
CA TRP A 165 -13.33 -14.39 11.26
C TRP A 165 -12.22 -13.36 11.39
N PHE A 166 -11.62 -12.88 10.30
CA PHE A 166 -10.64 -11.80 10.35
C PHE A 166 -11.23 -10.52 10.95
N SER A 167 -12.52 -10.26 10.75
CA SER A 167 -13.19 -9.09 11.31
C SER A 167 -13.25 -9.11 12.84
N GLU A 168 -13.28 -10.29 13.45
CA GLU A 168 -13.28 -10.48 14.91
C GLU A 168 -11.90 -10.25 15.54
N THR A 169 -10.81 -10.33 14.75
CA THR A 169 -9.45 -10.12 15.26
C THR A 169 -9.15 -8.63 15.48
N ASP A 170 -8.22 -8.33 16.38
CA ASP A 170 -7.67 -6.98 16.58
C ASP A 170 -6.33 -6.78 15.87
N TRP A 171 -6.00 -7.64 14.91
CA TRP A 171 -4.76 -7.55 14.15
C TRP A 171 -4.77 -6.32 13.22
N PRO A 172 -3.63 -5.70 12.97
CA PRO A 172 -3.52 -4.67 11.95
C PRO A 172 -3.61 -5.35 10.57
N LEU A 173 -4.74 -5.21 9.90
CA LEU A 173 -5.01 -5.85 8.62
C LEU A 173 -5.22 -4.83 7.51
N SER A 174 -4.76 -5.20 6.33
CA SER A 174 -4.97 -4.48 5.09
C SER A 174 -5.65 -5.39 4.07
N ILE A 175 -6.50 -4.84 3.21
CA ILE A 175 -7.27 -5.59 2.21
C ILE A 175 -7.42 -4.76 0.93
N HIS A 176 -7.19 -5.38 -0.24
CA HIS A 176 -7.52 -4.76 -1.53
C HIS A 176 -9.03 -4.52 -1.60
N CYS A 177 -9.45 -3.33 -1.99
CA CYS A 177 -10.86 -2.94 -1.91
C CYS A 177 -11.22 -1.96 -3.02
N ALA A 178 -12.25 -2.27 -3.79
CA ALA A 178 -12.79 -1.43 -4.84
C ALA A 178 -11.70 -0.91 -5.81
N GLU A 179 -10.78 -1.78 -6.19
CA GLU A 179 -9.68 -1.44 -7.08
C GLU A 179 -10.16 -1.18 -8.51
N SER A 180 -11.12 -1.97 -8.99
CA SER A 180 -11.66 -1.88 -10.33
C SER A 180 -13.18 -1.85 -10.36
N LEU A 181 -13.75 -1.34 -11.46
CA LEU A 181 -15.20 -1.41 -11.68
C LEU A 181 -15.70 -2.86 -11.76
N ALA A 182 -14.88 -3.77 -12.31
CA ALA A 182 -15.23 -5.18 -12.41
C ALA A 182 -15.37 -5.86 -11.04
N GLU A 183 -14.55 -5.47 -10.04
CA GLU A 183 -14.72 -5.92 -8.66
C GLU A 183 -16.04 -5.46 -8.07
N VAL A 184 -16.36 -4.17 -8.20
CA VAL A 184 -17.60 -3.59 -7.68
C VAL A 184 -18.81 -4.24 -8.33
N GLU A 185 -18.81 -4.37 -9.67
CA GLU A 185 -19.87 -5.02 -10.42
C GLU A 185 -20.07 -6.47 -9.97
N LEU A 186 -18.96 -7.21 -9.79
CA LEU A 186 -19.00 -8.59 -9.35
C LEU A 186 -19.66 -8.76 -7.98
N LEU A 187 -19.30 -7.93 -7.00
CA LEU A 187 -19.85 -8.02 -5.65
C LEU A 187 -21.29 -7.50 -5.56
N THR A 188 -21.66 -6.53 -6.37
CA THR A 188 -23.02 -5.98 -6.39
C THR A 188 -24.00 -6.84 -7.17
N THR A 189 -23.58 -7.41 -8.32
CA THR A 189 -24.49 -8.14 -9.23
C THR A 189 -24.26 -9.65 -9.29
N GLY A 190 -23.09 -10.13 -8.86
CA GLY A 190 -22.62 -11.52 -9.00
C GLY A 190 -21.93 -11.81 -10.32
N HIS A 191 -21.86 -10.86 -11.22
CA HIS A 191 -21.30 -10.97 -12.56
C HIS A 191 -20.39 -9.78 -12.88
N SER A 192 -19.38 -10.01 -13.71
CA SER A 192 -18.56 -8.93 -14.26
C SER A 192 -17.77 -9.44 -15.49
N SER A 193 -16.93 -8.58 -16.06
CA SER A 193 -15.98 -8.97 -17.11
C SER A 193 -15.02 -10.10 -16.67
N TRP A 194 -14.89 -10.36 -15.38
CA TRP A 194 -14.04 -11.41 -14.82
C TRP A 194 -14.67 -12.80 -14.81
N ASP A 195 -15.92 -12.97 -15.20
CA ASP A 195 -16.63 -14.27 -15.17
C ASP A 195 -15.91 -15.36 -15.95
N SER A 196 -15.25 -15.01 -17.06
CA SER A 196 -14.58 -15.97 -17.93
C SER A 196 -13.38 -16.68 -17.29
N TRP A 197 -12.59 -15.97 -16.48
CA TRP A 197 -11.40 -16.53 -15.84
C TRP A 197 -11.65 -16.96 -14.40
N ARG A 198 -12.54 -16.25 -13.70
CA ARG A 198 -12.77 -16.44 -12.28
C ARG A 198 -13.60 -17.68 -11.98
N LEU A 199 -14.62 -17.93 -12.75
CA LEU A 199 -15.60 -18.97 -12.46
C LEU A 199 -15.27 -20.33 -13.11
N GLY A 200 -14.30 -20.37 -14.03
CA GLY A 200 -13.94 -21.59 -14.74
C GLY A 200 -15.14 -22.27 -15.43
N PRO A 201 -14.99 -23.52 -15.89
CA PRO A 201 -16.09 -24.29 -16.51
C PRO A 201 -17.19 -24.70 -15.49
N GLU A 202 -16.91 -24.69 -14.20
CA GLU A 202 -17.84 -25.04 -13.12
C GLU A 202 -18.35 -23.77 -12.42
N LYS A 203 -19.07 -22.94 -13.15
CA LYS A 203 -19.58 -21.65 -12.68
C LYS A 203 -20.49 -21.76 -11.46
N ALA A 204 -19.93 -21.66 -10.27
CA ALA A 204 -20.71 -21.26 -9.11
C ALA A 204 -20.76 -19.73 -9.10
N ALA A 205 -21.94 -19.15 -9.29
CA ALA A 205 -22.13 -17.72 -9.08
C ALA A 205 -21.70 -17.39 -7.64
N LEU A 206 -20.96 -16.30 -7.45
CA LEU A 206 -20.80 -15.75 -6.11
C LEU A 206 -22.17 -15.45 -5.56
N PRO A 207 -22.46 -15.75 -4.30
CA PRO A 207 -23.61 -15.16 -3.66
C PRO A 207 -23.42 -13.63 -3.73
N THR A 208 -24.27 -12.97 -4.51
CA THR A 208 -24.29 -11.53 -4.58
C THR A 208 -24.57 -10.99 -3.20
N SER A 209 -23.78 -10.03 -2.74
CA SER A 209 -24.10 -9.31 -1.52
C SER A 209 -25.09 -8.18 -1.79
N ASN A 210 -25.27 -7.75 -3.05
CA ASN A 210 -25.88 -6.49 -3.46
C ASN A 210 -25.25 -5.28 -2.74
N GLN A 211 -23.97 -5.39 -2.40
CA GLN A 211 -23.21 -4.41 -1.61
C GLN A 211 -21.94 -4.06 -2.37
N THR A 212 -21.49 -2.82 -2.23
CA THR A 212 -20.12 -2.46 -2.65
C THR A 212 -19.10 -3.21 -1.80
N PRO A 213 -17.82 -3.29 -2.21
CA PRO A 213 -16.77 -3.87 -1.38
C PRO A 213 -16.70 -3.24 0.03
N VAL A 214 -16.87 -1.91 0.13
CA VAL A 214 -16.85 -1.18 1.40
C VAL A 214 -18.06 -1.51 2.27
N GLU A 215 -19.28 -1.51 1.70
CA GLU A 215 -20.51 -1.90 2.40
C GLU A 215 -20.46 -3.34 2.91
N LEU A 216 -19.88 -4.26 2.11
CA LEU A 216 -19.67 -5.64 2.54
C LEU A 216 -18.75 -5.71 3.76
N LEU A 217 -17.62 -5.02 3.72
CA LEU A 217 -16.67 -4.96 4.83
C LEU A 217 -17.29 -4.32 6.08
N GLU A 218 -18.11 -3.28 5.92
CA GLU A 218 -18.87 -2.68 7.01
C GLU A 218 -19.86 -3.68 7.61
N SER A 219 -20.65 -4.36 6.78
CA SER A 219 -21.66 -5.34 7.23
C SER A 219 -21.05 -6.49 8.05
N LEU A 220 -19.80 -6.85 7.76
CA LEU A 220 -19.02 -7.85 8.49
C LEU A 220 -18.25 -7.25 9.69
N ARG A 221 -18.36 -5.95 9.95
CA ARG A 221 -17.63 -5.24 11.02
C ARG A 221 -16.11 -5.32 10.85
N PHE A 222 -15.63 -5.43 9.61
CA PHE A 222 -14.20 -5.43 9.32
C PHE A 222 -13.61 -4.02 9.49
N LEU A 223 -14.39 -2.99 9.16
CA LEU A 223 -13.95 -1.60 9.17
C LEU A 223 -13.84 -1.08 10.62
N LYS A 224 -12.63 -0.78 11.05
CA LYS A 224 -12.31 -0.22 12.38
C LYS A 224 -10.90 0.39 12.35
N PRO A 225 -10.50 1.23 13.34
CA PRO A 225 -9.13 1.71 13.44
C PRO A 225 -8.11 0.57 13.42
N GLY A 226 -6.98 0.78 12.74
CA GLY A 226 -5.95 -0.25 12.51
C GLY A 226 -6.23 -1.15 11.30
N ARG A 227 -7.31 -0.89 10.54
CA ARG A 227 -7.57 -1.51 9.23
C ARG A 227 -7.21 -0.55 8.11
N GLN A 228 -6.72 -1.10 7.01
CA GLN A 228 -6.38 -0.36 5.81
C GLN A 228 -7.10 -0.94 4.60
N LEU A 229 -7.65 -0.08 3.76
CA LEU A 229 -8.19 -0.42 2.45
C LEU A 229 -7.20 0.00 1.37
N VAL A 230 -6.86 -0.89 0.45
CA VAL A 230 -5.90 -0.60 -0.62
C VAL A 230 -6.64 -0.23 -1.89
N HIS A 231 -6.09 0.69 -2.66
CA HIS A 231 -6.56 1.26 -3.92
C HIS A 231 -7.76 2.19 -3.78
N CYS A 232 -8.94 1.69 -3.41
CA CYS A 232 -10.17 2.48 -3.27
C CYS A 232 -10.47 3.33 -4.51
N CYS A 233 -10.24 2.79 -5.72
CA CYS A 233 -10.39 3.52 -6.98
C CYS A 233 -11.86 3.71 -7.37
N ALA A 234 -12.68 2.68 -7.15
CA ALA A 234 -14.07 2.62 -7.56
C ALA A 234 -15.06 2.80 -6.37
N VAL A 235 -14.67 3.60 -5.37
CA VAL A 235 -15.54 3.91 -4.22
C VAL A 235 -16.52 5.03 -4.55
N SER A 236 -17.75 4.91 -4.05
CA SER A 236 -18.80 5.93 -4.10
C SER A 236 -18.66 6.94 -2.97
N ASP A 237 -19.45 8.04 -3.02
CA ASP A 237 -19.49 9.01 -1.92
C ASP A 237 -20.01 8.39 -0.62
N SER A 238 -20.98 7.46 -0.71
CA SER A 238 -21.44 6.70 0.46
C SER A 238 -20.36 5.78 1.05
N ASP A 239 -19.54 5.15 0.20
CA ASP A 239 -18.40 4.34 0.66
C ASP A 239 -17.38 5.21 1.40
N ILE A 240 -17.06 6.39 0.86
CA ILE A 240 -16.14 7.34 1.49
C ILE A 240 -16.67 7.80 2.87
N GLU A 241 -17.97 8.05 2.98
CA GLU A 241 -18.59 8.41 4.26
C GLU A 241 -18.48 7.27 5.29
N ILE A 242 -18.70 6.02 4.86
CA ILE A 242 -18.50 4.81 5.70
C ILE A 242 -17.03 4.71 6.15
N MET A 243 -16.07 4.84 5.23
CA MET A 243 -14.64 4.80 5.53
C MET A 243 -14.24 5.86 6.57
N GLY A 244 -14.68 7.10 6.38
CA GLY A 244 -14.40 8.21 7.32
C GLY A 244 -14.95 7.96 8.72
N LYS A 245 -16.18 7.45 8.83
CA LYS A 245 -16.84 7.15 10.12
C LYS A 245 -16.19 5.96 10.84
N SER A 246 -15.68 4.98 10.11
CA SER A 246 -15.09 3.77 10.69
C SER A 246 -13.66 3.95 11.20
N GLY A 247 -12.98 5.02 10.78
CA GLY A 247 -11.60 5.31 11.17
C GLY A 247 -10.56 4.40 10.50
N VAL A 248 -10.89 3.80 9.37
CA VAL A 248 -9.93 3.07 8.53
C VAL A 248 -8.97 4.03 7.86
N SER A 249 -7.82 3.52 7.43
CA SER A 249 -6.90 4.20 6.53
C SER A 249 -7.02 3.65 5.11
N ALA A 250 -6.40 4.33 4.14
CA ALA A 250 -6.28 3.84 2.78
C ALA A 250 -4.83 3.87 2.29
N ALA A 251 -4.49 2.98 1.34
CA ALA A 251 -3.26 3.02 0.59
C ALA A 251 -3.55 3.34 -0.88
N HIS A 252 -2.95 4.41 -1.40
CA HIS A 252 -3.11 4.86 -2.77
C HIS A 252 -1.91 4.45 -3.62
N CYS A 253 -2.15 3.69 -4.70
CA CYS A 253 -1.14 3.10 -5.58
C CYS A 253 -1.33 3.62 -7.02
N PRO A 254 -1.11 4.92 -7.29
CA PRO A 254 -1.57 5.55 -8.53
C PRO A 254 -0.93 5.00 -9.81
N ARG A 255 0.34 4.58 -9.79
CA ARG A 255 1.01 4.04 -10.98
C ARG A 255 0.48 2.65 -11.34
N SER A 256 0.29 1.79 -10.35
CA SER A 256 -0.35 0.48 -10.55
C SER A 256 -1.77 0.66 -11.10
N ASN A 257 -2.59 1.46 -10.43
CA ASN A 257 -3.98 1.72 -10.82
C ASN A 257 -4.08 2.21 -12.27
N LYS A 258 -3.22 3.14 -12.67
CA LYS A 258 -3.14 3.66 -14.04
C LYS A 258 -2.76 2.57 -15.04
N ASN A 259 -1.74 1.76 -14.73
CA ASN A 259 -1.24 0.73 -15.63
C ASN A 259 -2.24 -0.43 -15.81
N LEU A 260 -3.16 -0.60 -14.86
CA LEU A 260 -4.21 -1.62 -14.87
C LEU A 260 -5.57 -1.09 -15.35
N ASP A 261 -5.60 0.15 -15.85
CA ASP A 261 -6.82 0.85 -16.32
C ASP A 261 -7.92 0.92 -15.26
N CYS A 262 -7.52 1.03 -13.99
CA CYS A 262 -8.44 1.25 -12.88
C CYS A 262 -8.91 2.71 -12.84
N PRO A 263 -10.10 3.00 -12.27
CA PRO A 263 -10.54 4.38 -12.03
C PRO A 263 -9.53 5.15 -11.17
N ILE A 264 -9.55 6.47 -11.30
CA ILE A 264 -8.72 7.32 -10.43
C ILE A 264 -9.37 7.41 -9.04
N ALA A 265 -8.62 7.01 -8.02
CA ALA A 265 -9.08 7.06 -6.63
C ALA A 265 -9.39 8.51 -6.19
N PRO A 266 -10.54 8.77 -5.54
CA PRO A 266 -10.95 10.10 -5.09
C PRO A 266 -10.26 10.49 -3.78
N VAL A 267 -8.91 10.53 -3.80
CA VAL A 267 -8.06 10.71 -2.62
C VAL A 267 -8.39 11.98 -1.84
N ARG A 268 -8.68 13.08 -2.54
CA ARG A 268 -9.04 14.34 -1.90
C ARG A 268 -10.30 14.18 -1.05
N ARG A 269 -11.37 13.60 -1.62
CA ARG A 269 -12.62 13.37 -0.89
C ARG A 269 -12.45 12.42 0.29
N MET A 270 -11.66 11.36 0.13
CA MET A 270 -11.33 10.46 1.24
C MET A 270 -10.64 11.21 2.39
N ARG A 271 -9.64 12.06 2.10
CA ARG A 271 -8.96 12.86 3.12
C ARG A 271 -9.85 13.90 3.76
N GLU A 272 -10.73 14.57 2.98
CA GLU A 272 -11.75 15.50 3.48
C GLU A 272 -12.77 14.81 4.41
N ALA A 273 -13.07 13.53 4.19
CA ALA A 273 -13.87 12.69 5.08
C ALA A 273 -13.13 12.18 6.32
N GLY A 274 -11.84 12.50 6.47
CA GLY A 274 -11.01 12.11 7.62
C GLY A 274 -10.27 10.77 7.47
N VAL A 275 -10.31 10.15 6.28
CA VAL A 275 -9.52 8.94 5.99
C VAL A 275 -8.05 9.34 5.81
N LYS A 276 -7.15 8.74 6.57
CA LYS A 276 -5.70 8.88 6.35
C LYS A 276 -5.30 8.07 5.13
N VAL A 277 -4.60 8.69 4.19
CA VAL A 277 -4.21 8.05 2.93
C VAL A 277 -2.68 8.02 2.80
N GLY A 278 -2.08 6.83 2.88
CA GLY A 278 -0.66 6.62 2.59
C GLY A 278 -0.40 6.36 1.10
N ILE A 279 0.81 6.63 0.63
CA ILE A 279 1.25 6.23 -0.71
C ILE A 279 1.81 4.81 -0.67
N GLY A 280 1.29 3.94 -1.53
CA GLY A 280 1.77 2.57 -1.75
C GLY A 280 2.41 2.41 -3.12
N LEU A 281 3.48 1.63 -3.19
CA LEU A 281 4.18 1.36 -4.46
C LEU A 281 3.60 0.14 -5.20
N ASP A 282 2.78 -0.65 -4.51
CA ASP A 282 2.23 -1.91 -5.01
C ASP A 282 3.32 -2.87 -5.50
N SER A 283 3.06 -3.64 -6.54
CA SER A 283 4.03 -4.55 -7.14
C SER A 283 4.77 -3.91 -8.32
N SER A 284 6.06 -4.25 -8.48
CA SER A 284 6.77 -3.90 -9.70
C SER A 284 6.21 -4.57 -10.96
N ALA A 285 5.42 -5.63 -10.78
CA ALA A 285 4.73 -6.30 -11.88
C ALA A 285 3.61 -5.44 -12.49
N SER A 286 2.99 -4.54 -11.72
CA SER A 286 1.95 -3.61 -12.15
C SER A 286 2.45 -2.16 -12.26
N ALA A 287 3.22 -1.67 -11.26
CA ALA A 287 3.67 -0.28 -11.18
C ALA A 287 5.01 0.01 -11.89
N GLY A 288 5.82 -1.04 -12.17
CA GLY A 288 7.17 -0.88 -12.75
C GLY A 288 8.25 -0.67 -11.67
N GLU A 289 9.29 0.10 -11.99
CA GLU A 289 10.41 0.34 -11.07
C GLU A 289 9.95 0.95 -9.74
N ILE A 290 10.63 0.55 -8.66
CA ILE A 290 10.43 1.11 -7.32
C ILE A 290 11.02 2.52 -7.28
N ASP A 291 10.17 3.51 -7.38
CA ASP A 291 10.51 4.94 -7.33
C ASP A 291 9.39 5.70 -6.61
N PHE A 292 9.64 6.06 -5.35
CA PHE A 292 8.66 6.74 -4.50
C PHE A 292 8.31 8.14 -5.02
N PHE A 293 9.27 8.85 -5.62
CA PHE A 293 9.01 10.15 -6.22
C PHE A 293 8.13 10.04 -7.47
N ALA A 294 8.32 9.01 -8.30
CA ALA A 294 7.45 8.76 -9.43
C ALA A 294 6.02 8.46 -9.00
N GLU A 295 5.83 7.73 -7.89
CA GLU A 295 4.52 7.46 -7.31
C GLU A 295 3.84 8.75 -6.81
N MET A 296 4.58 9.60 -6.10
CA MET A 296 4.11 10.91 -5.65
C MET A 296 3.69 11.81 -6.82
N ARG A 297 4.49 11.85 -7.89
CA ARG A 297 4.16 12.61 -9.12
C ARG A 297 2.92 12.08 -9.82
N GLU A 298 2.73 10.76 -9.86
CA GLU A 298 1.52 10.17 -10.45
C GLU A 298 0.29 10.46 -9.60
N ALA A 299 0.38 10.40 -8.26
CA ALA A 299 -0.70 10.80 -7.36
C ALA A 299 -1.16 12.24 -7.60
N MET A 300 -0.20 13.17 -7.76
CA MET A 300 -0.51 14.55 -8.09
C MET A 300 -1.15 14.68 -9.48
N THR A 301 -0.65 13.96 -10.46
CA THR A 301 -1.13 14.04 -11.85
C THR A 301 -2.53 13.49 -11.97
N SER A 302 -2.79 12.31 -11.42
CA SER A 302 -4.09 11.65 -11.45
C SER A 302 -5.17 12.46 -10.71
N SER A 303 -4.84 13.06 -9.57
CA SER A 303 -5.77 13.93 -8.83
C SER A 303 -6.23 15.15 -9.64
N ARG A 304 -5.33 15.73 -10.44
CA ARG A 304 -5.66 16.83 -11.36
C ARG A 304 -6.56 16.37 -12.51
N TRP A 305 -6.32 15.18 -13.06
CA TRP A 305 -7.17 14.62 -14.12
C TRP A 305 -8.58 14.30 -13.63
N LEU A 306 -8.70 13.86 -12.36
CA LEU A 306 -10.01 13.68 -11.72
C LEU A 306 -10.75 15.01 -11.46
N GLY A 307 -10.06 16.15 -11.55
CA GLY A 307 -10.60 17.46 -11.19
C GLY A 307 -10.60 17.75 -9.68
N GLU A 308 -9.91 16.94 -8.90
CA GLU A 308 -9.78 17.02 -7.44
C GLU A 308 -8.30 17.18 -7.02
N PRO A 309 -7.62 18.29 -7.42
CA PRO A 309 -6.17 18.41 -7.26
C PRO A 309 -5.75 18.35 -5.79
N LEU A 310 -4.72 17.53 -5.54
CA LEU A 310 -3.97 17.54 -4.29
C LEU A 310 -2.88 18.62 -4.34
N SER A 311 -2.60 19.24 -3.21
CA SER A 311 -1.46 20.15 -3.06
C SER A 311 -0.14 19.38 -2.95
N VAL A 312 0.97 20.07 -3.08
CA VAL A 312 2.29 19.48 -2.86
C VAL A 312 2.43 19.01 -1.41
N GLU A 313 1.94 19.80 -0.48
CA GLU A 313 1.93 19.47 0.95
C GLU A 313 1.11 18.21 1.24
N ASP A 314 -0.07 18.05 0.60
CA ASP A 314 -0.88 16.83 0.72
C ASP A 314 -0.08 15.59 0.33
N ILE A 315 0.62 15.64 -0.82
CA ILE A 315 1.45 14.53 -1.31
C ILE A 315 2.54 14.18 -0.31
N TRP A 316 3.22 15.18 0.26
CA TRP A 316 4.28 14.94 1.26
C TRP A 316 3.72 14.41 2.59
N GLN A 317 2.54 14.86 3.01
CA GLN A 317 1.88 14.30 4.19
C GLN A 317 1.54 12.82 3.98
N MET A 318 1.00 12.47 2.82
CA MET A 318 0.71 11.08 2.46
C MET A 318 1.98 10.20 2.41
N ALA A 319 3.06 10.72 1.85
CA ALA A 319 4.32 10.01 1.66
C ALA A 319 5.08 9.71 2.97
N CYS A 320 5.09 10.67 3.89
CA CYS A 320 5.92 10.61 5.10
C CYS A 320 5.13 10.27 6.36
N TYR A 321 3.89 10.76 6.50
CA TYR A 321 3.17 10.74 7.77
C TYR A 321 1.96 9.84 7.79
N GLU A 322 1.04 9.98 6.84
CA GLU A 322 -0.26 9.28 6.90
C GLU A 322 -0.12 7.76 6.78
N GLY A 323 0.83 7.26 5.96
CA GLY A 323 1.15 5.83 5.89
C GLY A 323 1.72 5.29 7.21
N ALA A 324 2.58 6.06 7.89
CA ALA A 324 3.11 5.68 9.21
C ALA A 324 2.01 5.67 10.29
N ASP A 325 1.16 6.68 10.28
CA ASP A 325 0.00 6.76 11.18
C ASP A 325 -0.96 5.57 10.99
N ALA A 326 -1.15 5.11 9.74
CA ALA A 326 -1.94 3.92 9.43
C ALA A 326 -1.37 2.66 10.07
N MET A 327 -0.05 2.58 10.19
CA MET A 327 0.66 1.49 10.88
C MET A 327 0.73 1.69 12.40
N GLY A 328 0.14 2.75 12.96
CA GLY A 328 0.18 3.05 14.39
C GLY A 328 1.53 3.53 14.88
N VAL A 329 2.40 4.04 14.02
CA VAL A 329 3.74 4.55 14.36
C VAL A 329 3.88 6.02 13.98
N ARG A 330 4.74 6.74 14.71
CA ARG A 330 5.07 8.12 14.38
C ARG A 330 6.26 8.14 13.41
N ALA A 331 6.11 8.85 12.30
CA ALA A 331 7.17 8.97 11.31
C ALA A 331 8.41 9.65 11.88
N GLU A 332 8.21 10.62 12.77
CA GLU A 332 9.23 11.43 13.42
C GLU A 332 10.16 10.60 14.35
N ASP A 333 9.66 9.51 14.90
CA ASP A 333 10.43 8.63 15.78
C ASP A 333 11.34 7.65 15.02
N GLY A 334 11.27 7.68 13.68
CA GLY A 334 12.06 6.83 12.80
C GLY A 334 13.29 7.53 12.19
N PRO A 335 13.95 6.84 11.25
CA PRO A 335 15.06 7.41 10.52
C PRO A 335 14.62 8.56 9.59
N TRP A 336 15.57 9.39 9.25
CA TRP A 336 15.39 10.54 8.38
C TRP A 336 16.25 10.43 7.12
N ILE A 337 15.84 11.12 6.08
CA ILE A 337 16.59 11.29 4.85
C ILE A 337 16.73 12.76 4.49
N LEU A 338 17.82 13.07 3.80
CA LEU A 338 18.05 14.36 3.16
C LEU A 338 17.85 14.19 1.65
N ILE A 339 17.00 15.00 1.07
CA ILE A 339 16.91 15.13 -0.39
C ILE A 339 17.86 16.25 -0.78
N GLU A 340 18.97 15.87 -1.42
CA GLU A 340 20.07 16.81 -1.71
C GLU A 340 19.78 17.67 -2.94
N GLY A 341 20.24 18.93 -2.89
CA GLY A 341 20.22 19.83 -4.04
C GLY A 341 18.88 20.49 -4.33
N VAL A 342 17.91 20.43 -3.41
CA VAL A 342 16.56 21.01 -3.55
C VAL A 342 16.32 22.08 -2.48
N GLU A 343 15.51 23.09 -2.80
CA GLU A 343 15.21 24.22 -1.92
C GLU A 343 13.71 24.33 -1.58
N SER A 344 12.83 23.64 -2.32
CA SER A 344 11.38 23.61 -2.07
C SER A 344 10.82 22.21 -2.17
N LEU A 345 9.59 22.01 -1.65
CA LEU A 345 8.86 20.72 -1.75
C LEU A 345 8.52 20.39 -3.20
N GLU A 346 8.27 21.40 -4.03
CA GLU A 346 8.03 21.24 -5.48
C GLU A 346 9.26 20.70 -6.20
N GLU A 347 10.45 21.26 -5.90
CA GLU A 347 11.71 20.75 -6.45
C GLU A 347 11.99 19.34 -5.93
N ALA A 348 11.78 19.09 -4.65
CA ALA A 348 11.96 17.79 -4.04
C ALA A 348 11.03 16.71 -4.63
N LEU A 349 9.83 17.10 -5.09
CA LEU A 349 8.92 16.19 -5.80
C LEU A 349 9.50 15.73 -7.15
N LEU A 350 10.36 16.53 -7.76
CA LEU A 350 11.05 16.20 -9.03
C LEU A 350 12.37 15.43 -8.81
N ALA A 351 12.75 15.19 -7.56
CA ALA A 351 13.96 14.44 -7.22
C ALA A 351 13.90 12.99 -7.71
N THR A 352 15.05 12.35 -7.68
CA THR A 352 15.23 10.93 -8.01
C THR A 352 15.82 10.18 -6.82
N PRO A 353 15.74 8.85 -6.79
CA PRO A 353 16.32 8.07 -5.70
C PRO A 353 17.82 8.34 -5.44
N GLU A 354 18.58 8.74 -6.46
CA GLU A 354 20.01 9.05 -6.34
C GLU A 354 20.30 10.33 -5.53
N GLN A 355 19.30 11.20 -5.35
CA GLN A 355 19.41 12.41 -4.53
C GLN A 355 19.08 12.15 -3.06
N VAL A 356 18.69 10.92 -2.72
CA VAL A 356 18.34 10.52 -1.35
C VAL A 356 19.59 10.12 -0.59
N ARG A 357 19.83 10.81 0.54
CA ARG A 357 20.86 10.46 1.51
C ARG A 357 20.23 10.04 2.82
N ARG A 358 20.44 8.80 3.22
CA ARG A 358 20.03 8.33 4.56
C ARG A 358 20.97 8.90 5.63
N LEU A 359 20.42 9.20 6.80
CA LEU A 359 21.13 9.82 7.91
C LEU A 359 21.32 8.85 9.07
#